data_05ad45b8560f59ace5fc8a70f7161131
#
_entry.id   05ad45b8560f59ace5fc8a70f7161131
#
_cell.length_a   1.000
_cell.length_b   1.000
_cell.length_c   1.000
_cell.angle_alpha   90.00
_cell.angle_beta   90.00
_cell.angle_gamma   90.00
#
_symmetry.space_group_name_H-M   'P 1'
#
loop_
_entity.id
_entity.type
_entity.pdbx_description
1 polymer ?
#
loop_
_entity_poly.entity_id
_entity_poly.type
_entity_poly.pdbx_seq_one_letter_code
_entity_poly.pdbx_strand_id
1 'polypeptide(L)'
;VGITRGGLLPAVMISHYLKVPMYSLDISLRDNVQQGPESNCWMSVDAFGALSTEEMEITKSRWDVSKRKKILIVEDINDSGATLNWLKKDWEAGCFPNEQSWETVWHETVKFSTIVDNESSSFKDVDYTYETINKLETPDIWLDFPWESWWLD
;
A
#
# COMPACT_ATOMS: atom_id res chain seq x y z
N VAL A 1 1.98 5.53 -4.38
CA VAL A 1 3.06 4.77 -3.74
C VAL A 1 3.11 3.40 -4.38
N GLY A 2 4.30 2.97 -4.87
CA GLY A 2 4.50 1.63 -5.43
C GLY A 2 5.20 0.71 -4.44
N ILE A 3 4.69 -0.50 -4.28
CA ILE A 3 5.35 -1.53 -3.49
C ILE A 3 6.45 -2.19 -4.34
N THR A 4 7.66 -2.34 -3.78
CA THR A 4 8.75 -3.01 -4.48
C THR A 4 8.52 -4.54 -4.50
N ARG A 5 8.82 -5.21 -5.59
CA ARG A 5 9.34 -4.66 -6.86
C ARG A 5 8.22 -4.49 -7.89
N GLY A 6 7.22 -5.39 -7.89
CA GLY A 6 6.19 -5.50 -8.92
C GLY A 6 5.31 -4.25 -9.07
N GLY A 7 4.92 -3.64 -7.97
CA GLY A 7 4.08 -2.44 -7.95
C GLY A 7 4.77 -1.15 -8.42
N LEU A 8 6.11 -1.14 -8.59
CA LEU A 8 6.82 0.09 -8.96
C LEU A 8 6.46 0.58 -10.36
N LEU A 9 6.49 -0.30 -11.36
CA LEU A 9 6.24 0.12 -12.74
C LEU A 9 4.82 0.64 -12.93
N PRO A 10 3.76 -0.07 -12.51
CA PRO A 10 2.41 0.47 -12.57
C PRO A 10 2.25 1.77 -11.77
N ALA A 11 2.91 1.93 -10.61
CA ALA A 11 2.86 3.17 -9.84
C ALA A 11 3.50 4.34 -10.58
N VAL A 12 4.64 4.14 -11.27
CA VAL A 12 5.27 5.16 -12.12
C VAL A 12 4.32 5.58 -13.24
N MET A 13 3.69 4.63 -13.93
CA MET A 13 2.75 4.92 -15.01
C MET A 13 1.54 5.74 -14.51
N ILE A 14 0.95 5.33 -13.39
CA ILE A 14 -0.17 6.04 -12.76
C ILE A 14 0.26 7.44 -12.34
N SER A 15 1.44 7.58 -11.72
CA SER A 15 1.99 8.87 -11.28
C SER A 15 2.16 9.84 -12.46
N HIS A 16 2.70 9.38 -13.58
CA HIS A 16 2.84 10.19 -14.78
C HIS A 16 1.49 10.58 -15.39
N TYR A 17 0.55 9.65 -15.44
CA TYR A 17 -0.78 9.90 -15.98
C TYR A 17 -1.55 10.94 -15.14
N LEU A 18 -1.52 10.77 -13.80
CA LEU A 18 -2.22 11.66 -12.87
C LEU A 18 -1.43 12.93 -12.52
N LYS A 19 -0.15 13.02 -12.92
CA LYS A 19 0.77 14.12 -12.58
C LYS A 19 0.91 14.35 -11.08
N VAL A 20 1.04 13.26 -10.33
CA VAL A 20 1.21 13.27 -8.86
C VAL A 20 2.57 12.68 -8.47
N PRO A 21 3.15 13.06 -7.30
CA PRO A 21 4.38 12.45 -6.82
C PRO A 21 4.27 10.93 -6.65
N MET A 22 5.37 10.23 -6.86
CA MET A 22 5.49 8.79 -6.65
C MET A 22 6.58 8.50 -5.62
N TYR A 23 6.30 7.58 -4.73
CA TYR A 23 7.21 7.07 -3.70
C TYR A 23 7.20 5.54 -3.74
N SER A 24 8.27 4.92 -3.28
CA SER A 24 8.37 3.46 -3.16
C SER A 24 8.31 3.02 -1.71
N LEU A 25 7.76 1.83 -1.49
CA LEU A 25 7.83 1.08 -0.22
C LEU A 25 8.56 -0.23 -0.48
N ASP A 26 9.60 -0.50 0.29
CA ASP A 26 10.30 -1.79 0.22
C ASP A 26 9.66 -2.81 1.16
N ILE A 27 8.65 -3.52 0.64
CA ILE A 27 7.92 -4.56 1.37
C ILE A 27 8.08 -5.87 0.60
N SER A 28 9.23 -6.50 0.69
CA SER A 28 9.40 -7.87 0.20
C SER A 28 9.39 -8.85 1.36
N LEU A 29 8.31 -9.59 1.52
CA LEU A 29 8.20 -10.64 2.54
C LEU A 29 8.88 -11.95 2.10
N ARG A 30 9.24 -12.09 0.82
CA ARG A 30 9.87 -13.28 0.24
C ARG A 30 11.40 -13.19 0.23
N ASP A 31 11.94 -12.02 -0.08
CA ASP A 31 13.35 -11.86 -0.44
C ASP A 31 14.22 -11.26 0.67
N ASN A 32 13.63 -10.62 1.68
CA ASN A 32 14.36 -9.90 2.72
C ASN A 32 14.48 -10.66 4.05
N VAL A 33 15.19 -11.78 4.02
CA VAL A 33 15.44 -12.58 5.24
C VAL A 33 16.39 -11.86 6.23
N GLN A 34 17.18 -10.88 5.76
CA GLN A 34 18.23 -10.25 6.58
C GLN A 34 17.89 -8.82 7.06
N GLN A 35 17.09 -8.05 6.34
CA GLN A 35 16.82 -6.65 6.71
C GLN A 35 15.37 -6.40 7.12
N GLY A 36 14.45 -7.29 6.78
CA GLY A 36 13.03 -7.05 6.99
C GLY A 36 12.46 -5.96 6.07
N PRO A 37 11.12 -5.84 6.00
CA PRO A 37 10.48 -4.80 5.21
C PRO A 37 10.63 -3.42 5.85
N GLU A 38 10.70 -2.37 5.02
CA GLU A 38 10.76 -0.98 5.47
C GLU A 38 9.37 -0.41 5.76
N SER A 39 9.26 0.19 6.94
CA SER A 39 7.99 0.71 7.45
C SER A 39 7.56 2.04 6.84
N ASN A 40 8.46 2.92 6.43
CA ASN A 40 8.16 4.27 5.93
C ASN A 40 7.09 5.03 6.75
N CYS A 41 7.25 5.07 8.07
CA CYS A 41 6.30 5.68 9.02
C CYS A 41 5.86 7.10 8.68
N TRP A 42 6.66 7.88 7.94
CA TRP A 42 6.28 9.22 7.52
C TRP A 42 5.07 9.23 6.59
N MET A 43 4.86 8.18 5.78
CA MET A 43 3.67 8.08 4.92
C MET A 43 2.42 7.82 5.75
N SER A 44 2.51 7.00 6.79
CA SER A 44 1.38 6.75 7.69
C SER A 44 1.03 7.98 8.52
N VAL A 45 2.03 8.77 8.93
CA VAL A 45 1.83 10.08 9.58
C VAL A 45 1.06 11.03 8.68
N ASP A 46 1.43 11.11 7.40
CA ASP A 46 0.73 11.89 6.38
C ASP A 46 -0.71 11.38 6.11
N ALA A 47 -0.89 10.06 6.04
CA ALA A 47 -2.19 9.43 5.86
C ALA A 47 -3.15 9.72 7.02
N PHE A 48 -2.61 9.77 8.23
CA PHE A 48 -3.38 10.03 9.45
C PHE A 48 -3.69 11.51 9.66
N GLY A 49 -2.91 12.41 9.06
CA GLY A 49 -3.05 13.87 9.20
C GLY A 49 -2.43 14.39 10.48
N ALA A 50 -1.24 13.90 10.84
CA ALA A 50 -0.53 14.36 12.02
C ALA A 50 -0.14 15.82 11.90
N LEU A 51 -0.17 16.52 13.03
CA LEU A 51 0.17 17.92 13.14
C LEU A 51 1.64 18.10 13.54
N SER A 52 2.23 19.21 13.14
CA SER A 52 3.54 19.64 13.63
C SER A 52 3.50 19.96 15.12
N THR A 53 4.65 20.02 15.78
CA THR A 53 4.74 20.37 17.20
C THR A 53 4.07 21.73 17.49
N GLU A 54 4.28 22.72 16.63
CA GLU A 54 3.68 24.04 16.77
C GLU A 54 2.15 24.01 16.66
N GLU A 55 1.63 23.27 15.68
CA GLU A 55 0.18 23.11 15.51
C GLU A 55 -0.45 22.33 16.68
N MET A 56 0.25 21.31 17.21
CA MET A 56 -0.20 20.58 18.41
C MET A 56 -0.31 21.47 19.66
N GLU A 57 0.64 22.39 19.84
CA GLU A 57 0.59 23.34 20.95
C GLU A 57 -0.59 24.28 20.87
N ILE A 58 -0.95 24.72 19.66
CA ILE A 58 -2.08 25.62 19.42
C ILE A 58 -3.41 24.91 19.54
N THR A 59 -3.57 23.78 18.86
CA THR A 59 -4.85 23.07 18.74
C THR A 59 -5.17 22.15 19.91
N LYS A 60 -4.14 21.78 20.69
CA LYS A 60 -4.20 20.72 21.72
C LYS A 60 -4.61 19.37 21.16
N SER A 61 -4.42 19.17 19.86
CA SER A 61 -4.65 17.91 19.15
C SER A 61 -3.34 17.40 18.55
N ARG A 62 -3.23 16.10 18.33
CA ARG A 62 -2.08 15.46 17.66
C ARG A 62 -2.29 15.31 16.16
N TRP A 63 -3.54 15.40 15.71
CA TRP A 63 -3.92 15.20 14.30
C TRP A 63 -5.15 16.07 13.93
N ASP A 64 -5.28 16.29 12.63
CA ASP A 64 -6.40 16.97 12.00
C ASP A 64 -6.80 16.21 10.73
N VAL A 65 -8.05 15.75 10.68
CA VAL A 65 -8.60 15.01 9.54
C VAL A 65 -8.47 15.80 8.22
N SER A 66 -8.56 17.12 8.28
CA SER A 66 -8.41 17.97 7.10
C SER A 66 -7.00 18.01 6.52
N LYS A 67 -6.00 17.56 7.28
CA LYS A 67 -4.60 17.47 6.87
C LYS A 67 -4.22 16.10 6.27
N ARG A 68 -5.13 15.14 6.30
CA ARG A 68 -4.89 13.81 5.73
C ARG A 68 -4.55 13.90 4.25
N LYS A 69 -3.45 13.27 3.85
CA LYS A 69 -3.10 13.12 2.44
C LYS A 69 -3.81 11.91 1.84
N LYS A 70 -4.26 12.07 0.60
CA LYS A 70 -4.79 10.95 -0.18
C LYS A 70 -3.63 10.15 -0.76
N ILE A 71 -3.58 8.86 -0.46
CA ILE A 71 -2.50 7.96 -0.87
C ILE A 71 -3.10 6.78 -1.63
N LEU A 72 -2.60 6.52 -2.82
CA LEU A 72 -2.87 5.29 -3.57
C LEU A 72 -1.68 4.35 -3.42
N ILE A 73 -1.91 3.20 -2.81
CA ILE A 73 -0.96 2.09 -2.73
C ILE A 73 -1.14 1.24 -3.98
N VAL A 74 -0.05 0.97 -4.68
CA VAL A 74 -0.05 0.23 -5.95
C VAL A 74 0.82 -1.00 -5.83
N GLU A 75 0.25 -2.14 -6.14
CA GLU A 75 0.92 -3.44 -6.24
C GLU A 75 0.58 -4.06 -7.61
N ASP A 76 1.36 -5.01 -8.09
CA ASP A 76 1.03 -5.73 -9.33
C ASP A 76 -0.07 -6.76 -9.08
N ILE A 77 0.03 -7.52 -8.00
CA ILE A 77 -0.95 -8.56 -7.65
C ILE A 77 -1.24 -8.61 -6.15
N ASN A 78 -2.50 -8.69 -5.80
CA ASN A 78 -2.94 -9.14 -4.48
C ASN A 78 -3.09 -10.66 -4.48
N ASP A 79 -2.00 -11.41 -4.31
CA ASP A 79 -2.02 -12.88 -4.37
C ASP A 79 -2.51 -13.51 -3.08
N SER A 80 -1.66 -13.60 -2.06
CA SER A 80 -2.04 -14.14 -0.74
C SER A 80 -2.61 -13.09 0.21
N GLY A 81 -2.39 -11.82 -0.07
CA GLY A 81 -2.72 -10.67 0.78
C GLY A 81 -1.69 -10.37 1.86
N ALA A 82 -0.61 -11.14 1.95
CA ALA A 82 0.37 -11.01 3.02
C ALA A 82 1.01 -9.62 3.06
N THR A 83 1.44 -9.10 1.92
CA THR A 83 2.10 -7.79 1.79
C THR A 83 1.19 -6.64 2.23
N LEU A 84 -0.04 -6.60 1.71
CA LEU A 84 -0.98 -5.52 2.00
C LEU A 84 -1.49 -5.58 3.46
N ASN A 85 -1.73 -6.77 3.98
CA ASN A 85 -2.07 -6.96 5.39
C ASN A 85 -0.91 -6.54 6.32
N TRP A 86 0.32 -6.85 5.93
CA TRP A 86 1.50 -6.44 6.69
C TRP A 86 1.60 -4.91 6.73
N LEU A 87 1.45 -4.25 5.59
CA LEU A 87 1.48 -2.79 5.49
C LEU A 87 0.46 -2.12 6.42
N LYS A 88 -0.79 -2.58 6.40
CA LYS A 88 -1.83 -2.03 7.29
C LYS A 88 -1.41 -2.15 8.76
N LYS A 89 -1.01 -3.33 9.18
CA LYS A 89 -0.59 -3.59 10.57
C LYS A 89 0.62 -2.76 10.98
N ASP A 90 1.60 -2.62 10.08
CA ASP A 90 2.82 -1.86 10.35
C ASP A 90 2.53 -0.36 10.53
N TRP A 91 1.73 0.22 9.65
CA TRP A 91 1.33 1.62 9.76
C TRP A 91 0.50 1.89 11.02
N GLU A 92 -0.44 1.02 11.34
CA GLU A 92 -1.24 1.11 12.56
C GLU A 92 -0.38 1.00 13.82
N ALA A 93 0.53 0.04 13.86
CA ALA A 93 1.39 -0.20 15.03
C ALA A 93 2.49 0.86 15.18
N GLY A 94 3.08 1.30 14.07
CA GLY A 94 4.22 2.22 14.07
C GLY A 94 3.86 3.67 14.36
N CYS A 95 2.61 4.07 14.00
CA CYS A 95 2.20 5.46 14.00
C CYS A 95 0.88 5.69 14.70
N PHE A 96 0.51 5.49 15.76
CA PHE A 96 -0.76 5.67 16.48
C PHE A 96 -1.47 4.34 16.78
N PRO A 97 -0.82 3.43 17.49
CA PRO A 97 -1.27 2.04 17.62
C PRO A 97 -2.64 1.85 18.31
N ASN A 98 -3.14 2.87 19.02
CA ASN A 98 -4.39 2.79 19.79
C ASN A 98 -5.53 3.63 19.20
N GLU A 99 -5.39 4.14 17.97
CA GLU A 99 -6.37 5.04 17.39
C GLU A 99 -7.39 4.31 16.52
N GLN A 100 -8.64 4.33 16.91
CA GLN A 100 -9.75 3.74 16.13
C GLN A 100 -9.97 4.46 14.77
N SER A 101 -9.41 5.66 14.62
CA SER A 101 -9.55 6.44 13.38
C SER A 101 -8.86 5.82 12.16
N TRP A 102 -8.02 4.79 12.33
CA TRP A 102 -7.40 4.09 11.21
C TRP A 102 -8.42 3.47 10.25
N GLU A 103 -9.56 3.03 10.74
CA GLU A 103 -10.62 2.50 9.90
C GLU A 103 -11.06 3.53 8.84
N THR A 104 -11.22 4.78 9.24
CA THR A 104 -11.56 5.86 8.29
C THR A 104 -10.41 6.23 7.36
N VAL A 105 -9.16 6.08 7.80
CA VAL A 105 -7.98 6.29 6.92
C VAL A 105 -7.99 5.28 5.78
N TRP A 106 -8.15 3.98 6.07
CA TRP A 106 -8.13 2.92 5.06
C TRP A 106 -9.27 2.99 4.07
N HIS A 107 -10.42 3.53 4.46
CA HIS A 107 -11.58 3.60 3.57
C HIS A 107 -11.72 4.94 2.84
N GLU A 108 -11.18 6.03 3.39
CA GLU A 108 -11.40 7.37 2.85
C GLU A 108 -10.17 7.94 2.13
N THR A 109 -9.00 7.85 2.74
CA THR A 109 -7.80 8.56 2.28
C THR A 109 -6.71 7.68 1.72
N VAL A 110 -6.59 6.45 2.18
CA VAL A 110 -5.68 5.43 1.61
C VAL A 110 -6.50 4.44 0.81
N LYS A 111 -6.10 4.23 -0.44
CA LYS A 111 -6.73 3.32 -1.39
C LYS A 111 -5.71 2.32 -1.91
N PHE A 112 -6.17 1.12 -2.23
CA PHE A 112 -5.35 0.05 -2.75
C PHE A 112 -5.70 -0.25 -4.21
N SER A 113 -4.67 -0.35 -5.05
CA SER A 113 -4.82 -0.70 -6.45
C SER A 113 -3.88 -1.84 -6.81
N THR A 114 -4.41 -2.83 -7.52
CA THR A 114 -3.63 -3.94 -8.08
C THR A 114 -3.96 -4.08 -9.57
N ILE A 115 -3.05 -4.65 -10.35
CA ILE A 115 -3.39 -5.05 -11.72
C ILE A 115 -4.27 -6.29 -11.64
N VAL A 116 -3.89 -7.25 -10.81
CA VAL A 116 -4.66 -8.48 -10.59
C VAL A 116 -5.02 -8.63 -9.12
N ASP A 117 -6.29 -8.94 -8.87
CA ASP A 117 -6.79 -9.28 -7.53
C ASP A 117 -7.20 -10.75 -7.48
N ASN A 118 -6.60 -11.50 -6.55
CA ASN A 118 -7.01 -12.87 -6.30
C ASN A 118 -8.13 -12.89 -5.25
N GLU A 119 -9.34 -13.28 -5.66
CA GLU A 119 -10.51 -13.36 -4.78
C GLU A 119 -10.29 -14.26 -3.54
N SER A 120 -9.38 -15.23 -3.64
CA SER A 120 -9.02 -16.08 -2.51
C SER A 120 -7.95 -15.48 -1.59
N SER A 121 -7.42 -14.28 -1.90
CA SER A 121 -6.51 -13.54 -1.03
C SER A 121 -7.11 -13.28 0.36
N SER A 122 -6.25 -13.21 1.37
CA SER A 122 -6.66 -12.80 2.73
C SER A 122 -6.89 -11.29 2.87
N PHE A 123 -6.40 -10.47 1.93
CA PHE A 123 -6.66 -9.04 1.88
C PHE A 123 -7.86 -8.77 0.97
N LYS A 124 -8.89 -8.10 1.50
CA LYS A 124 -10.17 -7.86 0.81
C LYS A 124 -10.44 -6.40 0.47
N ASP A 125 -9.56 -5.49 0.86
CA ASP A 125 -9.79 -4.05 0.76
C ASP A 125 -9.13 -3.45 -0.51
N VAL A 126 -9.05 -4.21 -1.61
CA VAL A 126 -8.61 -3.68 -2.92
C VAL A 126 -9.72 -2.80 -3.49
N ASP A 127 -9.39 -1.51 -3.72
CA ASP A 127 -10.35 -0.53 -4.25
C ASP A 127 -10.40 -0.53 -5.77
N TYR A 128 -9.27 -0.81 -6.42
CA TYR A 128 -9.14 -0.76 -7.88
C TYR A 128 -8.34 -1.96 -8.38
N THR A 129 -8.92 -2.72 -9.29
CA THR A 129 -8.23 -3.80 -10.00
C THR A 129 -8.60 -3.79 -11.48
N TYR A 130 -7.69 -4.25 -12.32
CA TYR A 130 -7.96 -4.45 -13.75
C TYR A 130 -8.58 -5.82 -14.00
N GLU A 131 -8.05 -6.86 -13.36
CA GLU A 131 -8.48 -8.24 -13.53
C GLU A 131 -8.65 -8.92 -12.17
N THR A 132 -9.64 -9.81 -12.08
CA THR A 132 -9.88 -10.64 -10.91
C THR A 132 -9.70 -12.10 -11.28
N ILE A 133 -8.98 -12.84 -10.44
CA ILE A 133 -8.77 -14.29 -10.58
C ILE A 133 -9.18 -14.99 -9.30
N ASN A 134 -9.40 -16.31 -9.37
CA ASN A 134 -9.61 -17.14 -8.19
C ASN A 134 -8.68 -18.34 -8.21
N LYS A 135 -7.59 -18.27 -7.45
CA LYS A 135 -6.59 -19.36 -7.37
C LYS A 135 -7.09 -20.61 -6.66
N LEU A 136 -8.22 -20.57 -5.97
CA LEU A 136 -8.85 -21.80 -5.46
C LEU A 136 -9.52 -22.59 -6.58
N GLU A 137 -10.03 -21.90 -7.61
CA GLU A 137 -10.63 -22.56 -8.78
C GLU A 137 -9.59 -22.93 -9.84
N THR A 138 -8.53 -22.14 -9.96
CA THR A 138 -7.45 -22.32 -10.92
C THR A 138 -6.09 -22.28 -10.21
N PRO A 139 -5.74 -23.32 -9.42
CA PRO A 139 -4.55 -23.29 -8.56
C PRO A 139 -3.22 -23.23 -9.33
N ASP A 140 -3.19 -23.69 -10.57
CA ASP A 140 -1.99 -23.71 -11.41
C ASP A 140 -1.75 -22.43 -12.20
N ILE A 141 -2.61 -21.40 -12.02
CA ILE A 141 -2.42 -20.13 -12.73
C ILE A 141 -1.17 -19.42 -12.22
N TRP A 142 -0.25 -19.16 -13.12
CA TRP A 142 0.93 -18.35 -12.89
C TRP A 142 0.82 -17.07 -13.73
N LEU A 143 1.04 -15.94 -13.10
CA LEU A 143 1.05 -14.65 -13.77
C LEU A 143 2.49 -14.18 -13.91
N ASP A 144 2.89 -13.88 -15.12
CA ASP A 144 4.20 -13.33 -15.46
C ASP A 144 4.00 -11.92 -16.02
N PHE A 145 4.46 -10.93 -15.28
CA PHE A 145 4.35 -9.56 -15.72
C PHE A 145 5.53 -9.20 -16.64
N PRO A 146 5.32 -8.37 -17.68
CA PRO A 146 6.36 -8.04 -18.65
C PRO A 146 7.66 -7.48 -18.06
N TRP A 147 7.61 -6.94 -16.84
CA TRP A 147 8.79 -6.39 -16.14
C TRP A 147 9.50 -7.39 -15.23
N GLU A 148 8.99 -8.62 -15.10
CA GLU A 148 9.61 -9.63 -14.24
C GLU A 148 10.62 -10.52 -14.96
N SER A 149 10.44 -10.74 -16.27
CA SER A 149 11.21 -11.75 -17.02
C SER A 149 11.74 -11.28 -18.37
N TRP A 150 11.61 -9.99 -18.72
CA TRP A 150 11.99 -9.43 -20.02
C TRP A 150 13.46 -9.68 -20.44
N TRP A 151 14.34 -10.05 -19.50
CA TRP A 151 15.76 -10.35 -19.74
C TRP A 151 16.03 -11.84 -19.95
N LEU A 152 15.01 -12.71 -19.91
CA LEU A 152 15.17 -14.16 -20.04
C LEU A 152 14.96 -14.67 -21.47
N ASP A 153 14.60 -13.82 -22.42
CA ASP A 153 14.42 -14.13 -23.84
C ASP A 153 15.73 -14.13 -24.64
#